data_9eae9816d227e9a1ac5217b9a70b809f
#
_entry.id   9eae9816d227e9a1ac5217b9a70b809f
#
_cell.length_a   1.000
_cell.length_b   1.000
_cell.length_c   1.000
_cell.angle_alpha   90.00
_cell.angle_beta   90.00
_cell.angle_gamma   90.00
#
_symmetry.space_group_name_H-M   'P 1'
#
loop_
_entity.id
_entity.type
_entity.pdbx_description
1 polymer ?
#
loop_
_entity_poly.entity_id
_entity_poly.type
_entity_poly.pdbx_seq_one_letter_code
_entity_poly.pdbx_strand_id
1 'polypeptide(L)'
;MANTHMVNKAALLLENRKIEMGDSPMPEMKPGYAKVKVEYCGVCGSDVHFYSFGEPEFPDVYPFILGHEFAGTVVEVADDVTDLKVGDRVCVEPGTFCGKCEWCKKGKYNLCKNMEFLSAPRTLGAMREYITHPAELCFKLPDNVSTLEAALVEPLAVGMSSVVRSGIHVGDSAVVLGTGCIGLVTIMALKAAGVTDITAVDLYDIRLEKALEVGATRVIKTKDKDSVKEVLKYYDGIGPDYVYETAGSRFTAEAAVYICKKGGTLMQIGNVIGDTSLNLQRMCDKELTLMTNFRYRNVYPVCIEAISAGRINVKQIISKIYPFDDTMQAFEDCINNKQSMVKAVLKIAED
;
A
#
# COMPACT_ATOMS: atom_id res chain seq x y z
N MET A 1 -31.92 29.18 -15.86
CA MET A 1 -30.49 28.86 -15.73
C MET A 1 -30.41 27.34 -15.64
N ALA A 2 -29.86 26.71 -16.64
CA ALA A 2 -29.75 25.26 -16.68
C ALA A 2 -28.80 24.84 -15.56
N ASN A 3 -29.31 24.02 -14.61
CA ASN A 3 -28.53 23.33 -13.63
C ASN A 3 -27.63 22.34 -14.42
N THR A 4 -26.43 22.75 -14.81
CA THR A 4 -25.41 21.82 -15.22
C THR A 4 -25.01 21.04 -13.98
N HIS A 5 -25.67 19.89 -13.74
CA HIS A 5 -25.16 18.92 -12.79
C HIS A 5 -23.73 18.59 -13.22
N MET A 6 -22.75 19.10 -12.49
CA MET A 6 -21.38 18.66 -12.69
C MET A 6 -21.36 17.15 -12.43
N VAL A 7 -20.99 16.42 -13.45
CA VAL A 7 -20.89 14.96 -13.42
C VAL A 7 -19.56 14.60 -12.76
N ASN A 8 -19.57 13.61 -11.89
CA ASN A 8 -18.38 13.03 -11.27
C ASN A 8 -18.07 11.71 -11.97
N LYS A 9 -17.25 11.76 -13.04
CA LYS A 9 -16.86 10.57 -13.80
C LYS A 9 -16.16 9.56 -12.87
N ALA A 10 -16.54 8.30 -12.99
CA ALA A 10 -16.06 7.22 -12.15
C ALA A 10 -15.89 5.91 -12.91
N ALA A 11 -14.96 5.07 -12.44
CA ALA A 11 -14.83 3.69 -12.89
C ALA A 11 -15.72 2.81 -12.00
N LEU A 12 -16.82 2.34 -12.55
CA LEU A 12 -17.85 1.58 -11.85
C LEU A 12 -17.62 0.08 -12.04
N LEU A 13 -17.30 -0.61 -10.96
CA LEU A 13 -17.32 -2.07 -10.93
C LEU A 13 -18.78 -2.52 -10.86
N LEU A 14 -19.30 -3.10 -11.93
CA LEU A 14 -20.70 -3.52 -12.07
C LEU A 14 -20.93 -4.95 -11.60
N GLU A 15 -19.94 -5.78 -11.79
CA GLU A 15 -19.85 -7.19 -11.37
C GLU A 15 -18.40 -7.63 -11.41
N ASN A 16 -18.10 -8.84 -10.95
CA ASN A 16 -16.74 -9.38 -10.98
C ASN A 16 -16.13 -9.27 -12.40
N ARG A 17 -14.95 -8.69 -12.50
CA ARG A 17 -14.19 -8.48 -13.72
C ARG A 17 -14.87 -7.60 -14.78
N LYS A 18 -15.78 -6.72 -14.35
CA LYS A 18 -16.45 -5.81 -15.26
C LYS A 18 -16.47 -4.39 -14.72
N ILE A 19 -15.58 -3.55 -15.23
CA ILE A 19 -15.54 -2.10 -14.96
C ILE A 19 -16.03 -1.37 -16.20
N GLU A 20 -16.96 -0.43 -16.02
CA GLU A 20 -17.40 0.52 -17.05
C GLU A 20 -17.23 1.95 -16.54
N MET A 21 -16.88 2.85 -17.46
CA MET A 21 -16.87 4.28 -17.14
C MET A 21 -18.31 4.79 -17.08
N GLY A 22 -18.60 5.56 -16.03
CA GLY A 22 -19.92 6.09 -15.81
C GLY A 22 -19.88 7.28 -14.87
N ASP A 23 -21.07 7.68 -14.41
CA ASP A 23 -21.25 8.83 -13.55
C ASP A 23 -21.55 8.39 -12.12
N SER A 24 -20.91 9.01 -11.16
CA SER A 24 -21.27 8.92 -9.75
C SER A 24 -21.82 10.27 -9.24
N PRO A 25 -22.61 10.28 -8.16
CA PRO A 25 -23.01 11.54 -7.56
C PRO A 25 -21.82 12.39 -7.16
N MET A 26 -21.91 13.72 -7.38
CA MET A 26 -20.92 14.65 -6.85
C MET A 26 -20.90 14.54 -5.32
N PRO A 27 -19.72 14.34 -4.69
CA PRO A 27 -19.66 14.16 -3.25
C PRO A 27 -20.04 15.45 -2.52
N GLU A 28 -20.89 15.30 -1.50
CA GLU A 28 -21.34 16.41 -0.66
C GLU A 28 -20.25 16.88 0.29
N MET A 29 -20.20 18.20 0.50
CA MET A 29 -19.33 18.79 1.53
C MET A 29 -19.91 18.58 2.91
N LYS A 30 -19.02 18.36 3.89
CA LYS A 30 -19.36 18.23 5.31
C LYS A 30 -18.44 19.12 6.13
N PRO A 31 -18.83 19.55 7.34
CA PRO A 31 -17.92 20.23 8.25
C PRO A 31 -16.64 19.42 8.47
N GLY A 32 -15.47 20.09 8.47
CA GLY A 32 -14.17 19.45 8.63
C GLY A 32 -13.63 18.74 7.39
N TYR A 33 -14.29 18.83 6.22
CA TYR A 33 -13.91 18.11 5.00
C TYR A 33 -13.30 19.04 3.95
N ALA A 34 -12.49 18.43 3.10
CA ALA A 34 -12.03 19.02 1.85
C ALA A 34 -12.52 18.18 0.67
N LYS A 35 -12.81 18.81 -0.46
CA LYS A 35 -13.09 18.16 -1.74
C LYS A 35 -11.82 18.18 -2.57
N VAL A 36 -11.39 17.01 -3.00
CA VAL A 36 -10.18 16.78 -3.77
C VAL A 36 -10.56 16.37 -5.20
N LYS A 37 -10.01 17.06 -6.19
CA LYS A 37 -9.95 16.60 -7.58
C LYS A 37 -8.83 15.56 -7.63
N VAL A 38 -9.18 14.30 -7.89
CA VAL A 38 -8.23 13.20 -7.94
C VAL A 38 -7.45 13.26 -9.25
N GLU A 39 -6.14 13.27 -9.19
CA GLU A 39 -5.26 13.31 -10.37
C GLU A 39 -4.69 11.94 -10.67
N TYR A 40 -4.20 11.24 -9.63
CA TYR A 40 -3.65 9.90 -9.76
C TYR A 40 -4.22 8.96 -8.70
N CYS A 41 -4.46 7.71 -9.12
CA CYS A 41 -4.86 6.64 -8.21
C CYS A 41 -4.10 5.35 -8.57
N GLY A 42 -3.42 4.76 -7.57
CA GLY A 42 -2.76 3.47 -7.71
C GLY A 42 -3.77 2.31 -7.68
N VAL A 43 -3.45 1.23 -8.37
CA VAL A 43 -4.20 -0.03 -8.30
C VAL A 43 -3.53 -0.94 -7.27
N CYS A 44 -4.25 -1.23 -6.18
CA CYS A 44 -3.80 -2.11 -5.11
C CYS A 44 -4.12 -3.58 -5.40
N GLY A 45 -3.33 -4.49 -4.83
CA GLY A 45 -3.63 -5.92 -4.87
C GLY A 45 -4.98 -6.29 -4.24
N SER A 46 -5.44 -5.54 -3.24
CA SER A 46 -6.78 -5.71 -2.65
C SER A 46 -7.90 -5.29 -3.61
N ASP A 47 -7.70 -4.20 -4.39
CA ASP A 47 -8.65 -3.81 -5.44
C ASP A 47 -8.74 -4.89 -6.53
N VAL A 48 -7.57 -5.45 -6.93
CA VAL A 48 -7.51 -6.56 -7.91
C VAL A 48 -8.21 -7.80 -7.38
N HIS A 49 -8.09 -8.08 -6.08
CA HIS A 49 -8.79 -9.20 -5.45
C HIS A 49 -10.32 -8.98 -5.49
N PHE A 50 -10.77 -7.81 -5.06
CA PHE A 50 -12.19 -7.44 -5.09
C PHE A 50 -12.75 -7.47 -6.52
N TYR A 51 -12.03 -6.91 -7.48
CA TYR A 51 -12.37 -6.97 -8.90
C TYR A 51 -12.54 -8.40 -9.41
N SER A 52 -11.66 -9.31 -8.98
CA SER A 52 -11.64 -10.70 -9.49
C SER A 52 -12.69 -11.61 -8.85
N PHE A 53 -12.95 -11.42 -7.55
CA PHE A 53 -13.72 -12.38 -6.74
C PHE A 53 -14.95 -11.75 -6.06
N GLY A 54 -15.05 -10.41 -6.07
CA GLY A 54 -16.07 -9.68 -5.32
C GLY A 54 -15.89 -9.81 -3.82
N GLU A 55 -16.96 -9.56 -3.10
CA GLU A 55 -17.01 -9.68 -1.65
C GLU A 55 -18.25 -10.54 -1.29
N PRO A 56 -18.08 -11.84 -1.04
CA PRO A 56 -19.20 -12.75 -0.81
C PRO A 56 -20.13 -12.35 0.35
N GLU A 57 -19.59 -11.61 1.33
CA GLU A 57 -20.36 -11.12 2.48
C GLU A 57 -21.23 -9.89 2.13
N PHE A 58 -20.99 -9.27 0.97
CA PHE A 58 -21.68 -8.05 0.51
C PHE A 58 -22.12 -8.17 -0.96
N PRO A 59 -23.01 -9.10 -1.31
CA PRO A 59 -23.39 -9.34 -2.70
C PRO A 59 -24.18 -8.18 -3.35
N ASP A 60 -24.70 -7.28 -2.54
CA ASP A 60 -25.50 -6.12 -2.93
C ASP A 60 -24.67 -4.81 -3.07
N VAL A 61 -23.35 -4.93 -3.08
CA VAL A 61 -22.45 -3.76 -3.08
C VAL A 61 -22.36 -3.06 -4.46
N TYR A 62 -22.70 -3.74 -5.54
CA TYR A 62 -22.57 -3.20 -6.90
C TYR A 62 -23.70 -2.20 -7.26
N PRO A 63 -23.43 -1.15 -8.08
CA PRO A 63 -22.12 -0.78 -8.61
C PRO A 63 -21.20 -0.22 -7.53
N PHE A 64 -19.88 -0.53 -7.64
CA PHE A 64 -18.89 -0.13 -6.65
C PHE A 64 -17.73 0.66 -7.28
N ILE A 65 -17.11 1.56 -6.53
CA ILE A 65 -15.91 2.30 -6.96
C ILE A 65 -14.73 1.84 -6.13
N LEU A 66 -13.69 1.38 -6.81
CA LEU A 66 -12.44 0.92 -6.20
C LEU A 66 -11.44 2.07 -5.99
N GLY A 67 -10.29 1.75 -5.39
CA GLY A 67 -9.16 2.66 -5.24
C GLY A 67 -9.08 3.36 -3.89
N HIS A 68 -7.88 3.37 -3.33
CA HIS A 68 -7.57 4.00 -2.04
C HIS A 68 -6.14 4.57 -1.97
N GLU A 69 -5.36 4.44 -3.03
CA GLU A 69 -3.99 4.96 -3.15
C GLU A 69 -4.02 6.19 -4.06
N PHE A 70 -4.30 7.39 -3.53
CA PHE A 70 -4.56 8.54 -4.40
C PHE A 70 -4.02 9.87 -3.86
N ALA A 71 -3.88 10.80 -4.81
CA ALA A 71 -3.52 12.19 -4.55
C ALA A 71 -4.18 13.10 -5.59
N GLY A 72 -4.22 14.37 -5.30
CA GLY A 72 -4.80 15.36 -6.17
C GLY A 72 -4.76 16.76 -5.59
N THR A 73 -5.62 17.64 -6.12
CA THR A 73 -5.68 19.06 -5.74
C THR A 73 -7.01 19.39 -5.05
N VAL A 74 -6.92 20.14 -3.96
CA VAL A 74 -8.08 20.65 -3.22
C VAL A 74 -8.84 21.65 -4.08
N VAL A 75 -10.12 21.41 -4.29
CA VAL A 75 -11.00 22.31 -5.10
C VAL A 75 -12.07 23.02 -4.26
N GLU A 76 -12.34 22.53 -3.04
CA GLU A 76 -13.27 23.14 -2.11
C GLU A 76 -12.86 22.72 -0.68
N VAL A 77 -13.06 23.58 0.29
CA VAL A 77 -12.88 23.31 1.72
C VAL A 77 -14.11 23.78 2.50
N ALA A 78 -14.44 23.08 3.57
CA ALA A 78 -15.51 23.52 4.46
C ALA A 78 -15.06 24.78 5.25
N ASP A 79 -16.04 25.61 5.68
CA ASP A 79 -15.79 26.90 6.35
C ASP A 79 -14.98 26.79 7.65
N ASP A 80 -15.00 25.62 8.28
CA ASP A 80 -14.29 25.33 9.54
C ASP A 80 -12.88 24.74 9.32
N VAL A 81 -12.45 24.56 8.06
CA VAL A 81 -11.10 24.07 7.70
C VAL A 81 -10.16 25.26 7.53
N THR A 82 -9.08 25.29 8.30
CA THR A 82 -8.08 26.38 8.32
C THR A 82 -6.73 26.01 7.74
N ASP A 83 -6.38 24.71 7.74
CA ASP A 83 -5.03 24.24 7.41
C ASP A 83 -4.85 23.90 5.92
N LEU A 84 -5.97 23.82 5.18
CA LEU A 84 -5.99 23.60 3.73
C LEU A 84 -6.72 24.73 3.02
N LYS A 85 -6.36 24.98 1.78
CA LYS A 85 -7.03 25.91 0.87
C LYS A 85 -7.16 25.34 -0.54
N VAL A 86 -8.07 25.91 -1.31
CA VAL A 86 -8.20 25.60 -2.73
C VAL A 86 -6.87 25.82 -3.46
N GLY A 87 -6.48 24.86 -4.30
CA GLY A 87 -5.20 24.82 -4.99
C GLY A 87 -4.08 24.11 -4.26
N ASP A 88 -4.25 23.72 -2.99
CA ASP A 88 -3.26 22.88 -2.30
C ASP A 88 -3.26 21.47 -2.91
N ARG A 89 -2.06 20.97 -3.27
CA ARG A 89 -1.86 19.59 -3.67
C ARG A 89 -1.73 18.73 -2.43
N VAL A 90 -2.45 17.59 -2.42
CA VAL A 90 -2.55 16.74 -1.22
C VAL A 90 -2.38 15.27 -1.54
N CYS A 91 -1.79 14.56 -0.59
CA CYS A 91 -1.84 13.12 -0.43
C CYS A 91 -2.92 12.79 0.60
N VAL A 92 -3.76 11.78 0.34
CA VAL A 92 -4.90 11.47 1.21
C VAL A 92 -4.72 10.12 1.89
N GLU A 93 -4.82 10.11 3.22
CA GLU A 93 -4.88 8.86 4.01
C GLU A 93 -6.32 8.32 3.98
N PRO A 94 -6.57 7.15 3.35
CA PRO A 94 -7.91 6.75 2.93
C PRO A 94 -8.81 6.21 4.04
N GLY A 95 -8.32 6.07 5.27
CA GLY A 95 -9.05 5.48 6.39
C GLY A 95 -9.59 6.52 7.36
N THR A 96 -10.92 6.68 7.45
CA THR A 96 -11.51 7.54 8.48
C THR A 96 -11.77 6.76 9.77
N PHE A 97 -11.56 7.40 10.91
CA PHE A 97 -11.66 6.77 12.22
C PHE A 97 -12.47 7.61 13.20
N CYS A 98 -13.02 7.01 14.25
CA CYS A 98 -13.96 7.70 15.13
C CYS A 98 -13.33 8.68 16.14
N GLY A 99 -12.03 8.73 16.29
CA GLY A 99 -11.29 9.61 17.21
C GLY A 99 -11.50 9.35 18.71
N LYS A 100 -12.55 8.61 19.12
CA LYS A 100 -13.00 8.49 20.52
C LYS A 100 -12.88 7.11 21.14
N CYS A 101 -12.68 6.03 20.36
CA CYS A 101 -12.52 4.69 20.92
C CYS A 101 -11.14 4.53 21.57
N GLU A 102 -10.96 3.45 22.32
CA GLU A 102 -9.70 3.17 23.04
C GLU A 102 -8.47 3.12 22.12
N TRP A 103 -8.64 2.58 20.92
CA TRP A 103 -7.56 2.48 19.93
C TRP A 103 -7.15 3.84 19.37
N CYS A 104 -8.15 4.68 19.03
CA CYS A 104 -7.89 6.05 18.57
C CYS A 104 -7.18 6.87 19.66
N LYS A 105 -7.67 6.80 20.91
CA LYS A 105 -7.05 7.50 22.04
C LYS A 105 -5.62 7.06 22.35
N LYS A 106 -5.23 5.84 21.95
CA LYS A 106 -3.86 5.30 22.07
C LYS A 106 -2.99 5.59 20.83
N GLY A 107 -3.49 6.39 19.85
CA GLY A 107 -2.81 6.63 18.57
C GLY A 107 -2.73 5.41 17.65
N LYS A 108 -3.53 4.37 17.94
CA LYS A 108 -3.63 3.13 17.15
C LYS A 108 -4.89 3.13 16.30
N TYR A 109 -5.16 4.25 15.61
CA TYR A 109 -6.41 4.48 14.89
C TYR A 109 -6.63 3.51 13.73
N ASN A 110 -5.58 2.92 13.16
CA ASN A 110 -5.69 1.82 12.20
C ASN A 110 -6.48 0.61 12.73
N LEU A 111 -6.62 0.48 14.05
CA LEU A 111 -7.39 -0.56 14.75
C LEU A 111 -8.76 -0.04 15.24
N CYS A 112 -9.21 1.12 14.74
CA CYS A 112 -10.49 1.67 15.12
C CYS A 112 -11.63 0.72 14.74
N LYS A 113 -12.50 0.41 15.71
CA LYS A 113 -13.65 -0.49 15.47
C LYS A 113 -14.71 0.09 14.52
N ASN A 114 -14.68 1.40 14.30
CA ASN A 114 -15.56 2.11 13.37
C ASN A 114 -14.74 2.68 12.21
N MET A 115 -13.73 1.95 11.74
CA MET A 115 -12.93 2.35 10.60
C MET A 115 -13.78 2.24 9.33
N GLU A 116 -13.88 3.34 8.59
CA GLU A 116 -14.34 3.36 7.21
C GLU A 116 -13.12 3.55 6.32
N PHE A 117 -12.88 2.62 5.42
CA PHE A 117 -11.72 2.65 4.55
C PHE A 117 -12.19 2.68 3.10
N LEU A 118 -11.68 3.63 2.32
CA LEU A 118 -12.02 3.74 0.90
C LEU A 118 -11.72 2.43 0.17
N SER A 119 -12.58 2.05 -0.77
CA SER A 119 -12.47 0.79 -1.50
C SER A 119 -12.60 -0.47 -0.62
N ALA A 120 -13.15 -0.31 0.59
CA ALA A 120 -13.62 -1.44 1.39
C ALA A 120 -15.13 -1.57 1.27
N PRO A 121 -15.72 -2.75 1.52
CA PRO A 121 -17.14 -2.95 1.37
C PRO A 121 -17.98 -1.83 2.02
N ARG A 122 -18.92 -1.27 1.26
CA ARG A 122 -19.80 -0.12 1.61
C ARG A 122 -19.16 1.27 1.64
N THR A 123 -17.83 1.41 1.40
CA THR A 123 -17.19 2.72 1.31
C THR A 123 -16.56 2.88 -0.07
N LEU A 124 -17.19 3.71 -0.91
CA LEU A 124 -16.74 3.93 -2.28
C LEU A 124 -15.33 4.50 -2.33
N GLY A 125 -14.53 3.98 -3.26
CA GLY A 125 -13.14 4.34 -3.45
C GLY A 125 -12.91 5.63 -4.25
N ALA A 126 -11.64 5.85 -4.61
CA ALA A 126 -11.14 7.08 -5.21
C ALA A 126 -10.96 7.00 -6.74
N MET A 127 -11.34 5.91 -7.42
CA MET A 127 -11.31 5.86 -8.90
C MET A 127 -12.47 6.65 -9.48
N ARG A 128 -12.49 7.96 -9.18
CA ARG A 128 -13.46 8.99 -9.66
C ARG A 128 -12.81 10.36 -9.62
N GLU A 129 -13.36 11.32 -10.36
CA GLU A 129 -12.74 12.63 -10.49
C GLU A 129 -12.74 13.45 -9.19
N TYR A 130 -13.78 13.34 -8.36
CA TYR A 130 -13.90 14.12 -7.14
C TYR A 130 -14.28 13.24 -5.94
N ILE A 131 -13.66 13.54 -4.82
CA ILE A 131 -13.93 12.91 -3.53
C ILE A 131 -13.94 13.96 -2.42
N THR A 132 -14.81 13.80 -1.41
CA THR A 132 -14.71 14.55 -0.15
C THR A 132 -14.09 13.66 0.91
N HIS A 133 -13.16 14.22 1.70
CA HIS A 133 -12.48 13.50 2.77
C HIS A 133 -12.19 14.42 3.96
N PRO A 134 -12.05 13.89 5.20
CA PRO A 134 -11.66 14.74 6.33
C PRO A 134 -10.36 15.50 6.02
N ALA A 135 -10.36 16.81 6.20
CA ALA A 135 -9.22 17.67 5.89
C ALA A 135 -7.97 17.27 6.68
N GLU A 136 -8.11 16.82 7.92
CA GLU A 136 -7.03 16.32 8.77
C GLU A 136 -6.29 15.10 8.20
N LEU A 137 -6.90 14.37 7.26
CA LEU A 137 -6.34 13.22 6.55
C LEU A 137 -5.85 13.57 5.13
N CYS A 138 -5.92 14.84 4.75
CA CYS A 138 -5.41 15.37 3.49
C CYS A 138 -4.08 16.09 3.76
N PHE A 139 -2.96 15.43 3.51
CA PHE A 139 -1.62 15.95 3.79
C PHE A 139 -1.10 16.81 2.65
N LYS A 140 -0.83 18.08 2.93
CA LYS A 140 -0.30 19.03 1.94
C LYS A 140 1.09 18.58 1.45
N LEU A 141 1.29 18.66 0.14
CA LEU A 141 2.55 18.27 -0.49
C LEU A 141 3.54 19.44 -0.55
N PRO A 142 4.85 19.18 -0.32
CA PRO A 142 5.92 20.09 -0.70
C PRO A 142 5.94 20.33 -2.21
N ASP A 143 6.50 21.47 -2.65
CA ASP A 143 6.51 21.87 -4.07
C ASP A 143 7.26 20.85 -4.97
N ASN A 144 8.26 20.18 -4.43
CA ASN A 144 9.07 19.18 -5.14
C ASN A 144 8.52 17.76 -5.12
N VAL A 145 7.34 17.52 -4.55
CA VAL A 145 6.64 16.22 -4.59
C VAL A 145 5.44 16.32 -5.52
N SER A 146 5.41 15.51 -6.57
CA SER A 146 4.29 15.45 -7.51
C SER A 146 3.10 14.65 -6.95
N THR A 147 1.90 14.90 -7.47
CA THR A 147 0.70 14.11 -7.12
C THR A 147 0.82 12.66 -7.56
N LEU A 148 1.58 12.36 -8.62
CA LEU A 148 1.93 10.99 -9.01
C LEU A 148 2.73 10.27 -7.92
N GLU A 149 3.75 10.92 -7.33
CA GLU A 149 4.51 10.36 -6.21
C GLU A 149 3.64 10.22 -4.97
N ALA A 150 2.80 11.22 -4.74
CA ALA A 150 1.92 11.26 -3.58
C ALA A 150 0.84 10.16 -3.59
N ALA A 151 0.34 9.76 -4.75
CA ALA A 151 -0.56 8.62 -4.86
C ALA A 151 0.07 7.30 -4.38
N LEU A 152 1.42 7.21 -4.38
CA LEU A 152 2.14 6.03 -3.91
C LEU A 152 2.58 6.12 -2.44
N VAL A 153 2.22 7.18 -1.74
CA VAL A 153 2.47 7.30 -0.28
C VAL A 153 1.69 6.25 0.48
N GLU A 154 0.49 5.89 0.02
CA GLU A 154 -0.32 4.86 0.69
C GLU A 154 0.41 3.51 0.77
N PRO A 155 0.84 2.87 -0.34
CA PRO A 155 1.59 1.64 -0.25
C PRO A 155 2.95 1.82 0.45
N LEU A 156 3.63 2.97 0.28
CA LEU A 156 4.86 3.27 1.01
C LEU A 156 4.61 3.29 2.53
N ALA A 157 3.48 3.81 2.98
CA ALA A 157 3.12 3.87 4.39
C ALA A 157 3.00 2.46 5.01
N VAL A 158 2.59 1.44 4.24
CA VAL A 158 2.59 0.03 4.69
C VAL A 158 4.02 -0.45 4.97
N GLY A 159 4.94 -0.23 4.03
CA GLY A 159 6.37 -0.57 4.19
C GLY A 159 7.01 0.22 5.33
N MET A 160 6.81 1.54 5.37
CA MET A 160 7.36 2.41 6.41
C MET A 160 6.86 2.02 7.81
N SER A 161 5.56 1.78 7.96
CA SER A 161 4.96 1.34 9.22
C SER A 161 5.57 0.03 9.72
N SER A 162 5.81 -0.92 8.83
CA SER A 162 6.41 -2.21 9.18
C SER A 162 7.86 -2.05 9.66
N VAL A 163 8.65 -1.21 8.99
CA VAL A 163 10.06 -0.93 9.35
C VAL A 163 10.14 -0.18 10.68
N VAL A 164 9.38 0.90 10.84
CA VAL A 164 9.36 1.67 12.11
C VAL A 164 8.93 0.80 13.30
N ARG A 165 7.92 -0.05 13.09
CA ARG A 165 7.39 -0.91 14.17
C ARG A 165 8.29 -2.09 14.50
N SER A 166 9.07 -2.59 13.56
CA SER A 166 9.99 -3.71 13.81
C SER A 166 11.13 -3.32 14.75
N GLY A 167 11.47 -2.04 14.79
CA GLY A 167 12.59 -1.56 15.59
C GLY A 167 13.95 -1.91 15.00
N ILE A 168 14.02 -2.20 13.71
CA ILE A 168 15.30 -2.48 13.02
C ILE A 168 16.23 -1.27 13.05
N HIS A 169 17.52 -1.49 13.21
CA HIS A 169 18.54 -0.46 13.33
C HIS A 169 19.68 -0.66 12.30
N VAL A 170 20.52 0.36 12.22
CA VAL A 170 21.78 0.29 11.46
C VAL A 170 22.64 -0.84 12.01
N GLY A 171 23.14 -1.70 11.13
CA GLY A 171 23.93 -2.88 11.47
C GLY A 171 23.16 -4.18 11.53
N ASP A 172 21.83 -4.12 11.59
CA ASP A 172 20.99 -5.30 11.48
C ASP A 172 20.86 -5.73 10.01
N SER A 173 20.57 -7.03 9.82
CA SER A 173 20.32 -7.64 8.51
C SER A 173 18.84 -7.94 8.30
N ALA A 174 18.37 -7.75 7.08
CA ALA A 174 16.96 -7.96 6.70
C ALA A 174 16.81 -8.86 5.48
N VAL A 175 15.85 -9.77 5.53
CA VAL A 175 15.36 -10.51 4.35
C VAL A 175 13.92 -10.10 4.07
N VAL A 176 13.63 -9.74 2.82
CA VAL A 176 12.28 -9.44 2.33
C VAL A 176 11.82 -10.56 1.42
N LEU A 177 10.80 -11.30 1.83
CA LEU A 177 10.19 -12.40 1.08
C LEU A 177 9.03 -11.88 0.23
N GLY A 178 9.21 -11.89 -1.08
CA GLY A 178 8.33 -11.27 -2.07
C GLY A 178 8.74 -9.84 -2.40
N THR A 179 8.95 -9.56 -3.69
CA THR A 179 9.33 -8.23 -4.20
C THR A 179 8.24 -7.66 -5.12
N GLY A 180 6.97 -7.89 -4.75
CA GLY A 180 5.84 -7.11 -5.27
C GLY A 180 5.88 -5.66 -4.76
N CYS A 181 4.82 -4.91 -4.98
CA CYS A 181 4.74 -3.50 -4.56
C CYS A 181 5.13 -3.32 -3.08
N ILE A 182 4.53 -4.07 -2.17
CA ILE A 182 4.79 -3.96 -0.72
C ILE A 182 6.23 -4.35 -0.36
N GLY A 183 6.78 -5.40 -0.99
CA GLY A 183 8.18 -5.77 -0.77
C GLY A 183 9.16 -4.68 -1.21
N LEU A 184 8.92 -4.07 -2.37
CA LEU A 184 9.79 -3.00 -2.88
C LEU A 184 9.73 -1.74 -2.01
N VAL A 185 8.54 -1.30 -1.57
CA VAL A 185 8.43 -0.14 -0.66
C VAL A 185 8.98 -0.46 0.74
N THR A 186 8.93 -1.71 1.20
CA THR A 186 9.60 -2.15 2.43
C THR A 186 11.13 -2.06 2.28
N ILE A 187 11.70 -2.48 1.13
CA ILE A 187 13.13 -2.32 0.85
C ILE A 187 13.54 -0.84 0.82
N MET A 188 12.74 0.03 0.17
CA MET A 188 12.98 1.47 0.19
C MET A 188 12.98 2.04 1.62
N ALA A 189 12.02 1.63 2.45
CA ALA A 189 11.92 2.06 3.84
C ALA A 189 13.11 1.56 4.68
N LEU A 190 13.54 0.31 4.52
CA LEU A 190 14.73 -0.26 5.16
C LEU A 190 15.99 0.51 4.79
N LYS A 191 16.20 0.79 3.50
CA LYS A 191 17.32 1.60 3.01
C LYS A 191 17.29 3.01 3.60
N ALA A 192 16.12 3.66 3.61
CA ALA A 192 15.96 5.00 4.19
C ALA A 192 16.21 5.02 5.70
N ALA A 193 15.91 3.93 6.42
CA ALA A 193 16.24 3.73 7.83
C ALA A 193 17.72 3.42 8.09
N GLY A 194 18.55 3.28 7.03
CA GLY A 194 20.00 3.07 7.14
C GLY A 194 20.42 1.59 7.21
N VAL A 195 19.52 0.65 6.95
CA VAL A 195 19.87 -0.78 6.88
C VAL A 195 20.70 -1.02 5.62
N THR A 196 21.84 -1.69 5.78
CA THR A 196 22.84 -1.90 4.73
C THR A 196 22.94 -3.35 4.23
N ASP A 197 22.39 -4.31 4.96
CA ASP A 197 22.30 -5.72 4.52
C ASP A 197 20.83 -6.09 4.29
N ILE A 198 20.35 -5.93 3.04
CA ILE A 198 18.98 -6.18 2.63
C ILE A 198 18.99 -7.23 1.53
N THR A 199 18.51 -8.43 1.83
CA THR A 199 18.34 -9.51 0.87
C THR A 199 16.88 -9.61 0.42
N ALA A 200 16.66 -9.54 -0.88
CA ALA A 200 15.36 -9.68 -1.49
C ALA A 200 15.17 -11.07 -2.11
N VAL A 201 14.03 -11.69 -1.91
CA VAL A 201 13.72 -13.05 -2.38
C VAL A 201 12.43 -13.03 -3.20
N ASP A 202 12.46 -13.52 -4.44
CA ASP A 202 11.28 -13.63 -5.30
C ASP A 202 11.43 -14.79 -6.30
N LEU A 203 10.37 -15.04 -7.06
CA LEU A 203 10.32 -16.06 -8.12
C LEU A 203 10.72 -15.51 -9.49
N TYR A 204 10.66 -14.18 -9.70
CA TYR A 204 10.77 -13.53 -11.00
C TYR A 204 11.97 -12.58 -11.08
N ASP A 205 12.78 -12.69 -12.14
CA ASP A 205 14.00 -11.90 -12.33
C ASP A 205 13.72 -10.40 -12.37
N ILE A 206 12.69 -9.97 -13.12
CA ILE A 206 12.33 -8.54 -13.25
C ILE A 206 11.99 -7.88 -11.91
N ARG A 207 11.39 -8.62 -10.99
CA ARG A 207 11.10 -8.14 -9.63
C ARG A 207 12.34 -8.06 -8.78
N LEU A 208 13.27 -9.00 -8.96
CA LEU A 208 14.58 -9.00 -8.29
C LEU A 208 15.48 -7.87 -8.79
N GLU A 209 15.48 -7.59 -10.09
CA GLU A 209 16.15 -6.43 -10.68
C GLU A 209 15.61 -5.13 -10.08
N LYS A 210 14.29 -4.99 -10.00
CA LYS A 210 13.65 -3.87 -9.32
C LYS A 210 14.05 -3.75 -7.85
N ALA A 211 14.19 -4.87 -7.14
CA ALA A 211 14.63 -4.86 -5.74
C ALA A 211 16.04 -4.29 -5.58
N LEU A 212 16.96 -4.61 -6.50
CA LEU A 212 18.31 -4.01 -6.53
C LEU A 212 18.25 -2.50 -6.81
N GLU A 213 17.42 -2.07 -7.79
CA GLU A 213 17.25 -0.65 -8.13
C GLU A 213 16.77 0.18 -6.93
N VAL A 214 15.88 -0.37 -6.11
CA VAL A 214 15.30 0.34 -4.96
C VAL A 214 16.10 0.20 -3.67
N GLY A 215 17.13 -0.65 -3.64
CA GLY A 215 18.06 -0.65 -2.53
C GLY A 215 18.38 -1.99 -1.87
N ALA A 216 17.89 -3.11 -2.38
CA ALA A 216 18.39 -4.41 -1.94
C ALA A 216 19.88 -4.54 -2.28
N THR A 217 20.64 -5.10 -1.36
CA THR A 217 22.08 -5.34 -1.55
C THR A 217 22.37 -6.71 -2.17
N ARG A 218 21.38 -7.59 -2.10
CA ARG A 218 21.44 -8.96 -2.61
C ARG A 218 20.06 -9.44 -3.04
N VAL A 219 20.01 -10.28 -4.07
CA VAL A 219 18.77 -10.90 -4.53
C VAL A 219 18.92 -12.41 -4.64
N ILE A 220 17.86 -13.15 -4.34
CA ILE A 220 17.81 -14.60 -4.40
C ILE A 220 16.55 -15.03 -5.15
N LYS A 221 16.75 -15.70 -6.28
CA LYS A 221 15.65 -16.34 -7.04
C LYS A 221 15.39 -17.72 -6.48
N THR A 222 14.16 -17.95 -6.06
CA THR A 222 13.75 -19.22 -5.42
C THR A 222 12.77 -20.05 -6.25
N LYS A 223 12.47 -19.64 -7.50
CA LYS A 223 11.71 -20.48 -8.40
C LYS A 223 12.41 -21.82 -8.55
N ASP A 224 11.70 -22.91 -8.23
CA ASP A 224 12.22 -24.28 -8.28
C ASP A 224 13.36 -24.58 -7.28
N LYS A 225 13.53 -23.77 -6.23
CA LYS A 225 14.54 -23.95 -5.20
C LYS A 225 13.96 -23.80 -3.80
N ASP A 226 14.60 -24.44 -2.82
CA ASP A 226 14.30 -24.26 -1.39
C ASP A 226 14.77 -22.88 -0.92
N SER A 227 13.79 -22.01 -0.65
CA SER A 227 14.06 -20.63 -0.22
C SER A 227 14.85 -20.56 1.09
N VAL A 228 14.58 -21.47 2.04
CA VAL A 228 15.29 -21.52 3.33
C VAL A 228 16.76 -21.81 3.09
N LYS A 229 17.04 -22.87 2.32
CA LYS A 229 18.42 -23.28 2.02
C LYS A 229 19.18 -22.19 1.25
N GLU A 230 18.55 -21.58 0.25
CA GLU A 230 19.20 -20.55 -0.56
C GLU A 230 19.52 -19.30 0.27
N VAL A 231 18.59 -18.85 1.14
CA VAL A 231 18.84 -17.69 2.01
C VAL A 231 19.93 -18.01 3.03
N LEU A 232 19.85 -19.13 3.73
CA LEU A 232 20.81 -19.48 4.81
C LEU A 232 22.26 -19.62 4.33
N LYS A 233 22.51 -19.91 3.04
CA LYS A 233 23.88 -19.91 2.47
C LYS A 233 24.58 -18.55 2.62
N TYR A 234 23.84 -17.44 2.60
CA TYR A 234 24.40 -16.09 2.69
C TYR A 234 24.51 -15.58 4.12
N TYR A 235 24.02 -16.33 5.09
CA TYR A 235 24.02 -16.00 6.51
C TYR A 235 24.70 -17.09 7.35
N ASP A 236 25.64 -17.82 6.78
CA ASP A 236 26.45 -18.88 7.45
C ASP A 236 25.58 -19.93 8.18
N GLY A 237 24.37 -20.19 7.68
CA GLY A 237 23.39 -21.09 8.29
C GLY A 237 22.64 -20.52 9.50
N ILE A 238 22.93 -19.29 9.91
CA ILE A 238 22.36 -18.65 11.13
C ILE A 238 21.05 -17.95 10.78
N GLY A 239 20.99 -17.18 9.70
CA GLY A 239 19.88 -16.36 9.25
C GLY A 239 19.99 -14.88 9.61
N PRO A 240 19.13 -14.02 9.02
CA PRO A 240 19.10 -12.58 9.25
C PRO A 240 18.44 -12.22 10.60
N ASP A 241 18.69 -10.99 11.06
CA ASP A 241 18.05 -10.40 12.24
C ASP A 241 16.53 -10.24 12.06
N TYR A 242 16.12 -9.81 10.88
CA TYR A 242 14.72 -9.54 10.54
C TYR A 242 14.30 -10.24 9.25
N VAL A 243 13.08 -10.78 9.25
CA VAL A 243 12.44 -11.31 8.05
C VAL A 243 11.12 -10.60 7.84
N TYR A 244 10.93 -9.94 6.70
CA TYR A 244 9.70 -9.28 6.30
C TYR A 244 8.98 -10.15 5.29
N GLU A 245 7.83 -10.70 5.68
CA GLU A 245 6.98 -11.48 4.79
C GLU A 245 5.98 -10.54 4.09
N THR A 246 6.13 -10.35 2.79
CA THR A 246 5.34 -9.42 1.98
C THR A 246 4.67 -10.09 0.77
N ALA A 247 4.92 -11.37 0.55
CA ALA A 247 4.34 -12.12 -0.56
C ALA A 247 2.88 -12.55 -0.29
N GLY A 248 2.48 -12.63 0.99
CA GLY A 248 1.15 -13.09 1.38
C GLY A 248 0.91 -14.56 1.05
N SER A 249 1.96 -15.39 1.10
CA SER A 249 1.90 -16.81 0.79
C SER A 249 2.16 -17.66 2.02
N ARG A 250 1.38 -18.72 2.21
CA ARG A 250 1.65 -19.70 3.27
C ARG A 250 3.07 -20.27 3.20
N PHE A 251 3.61 -20.46 2.00
CA PHE A 251 4.95 -21.01 1.82
C PHE A 251 6.04 -20.07 2.30
N THR A 252 5.90 -18.77 2.05
CA THR A 252 6.86 -17.76 2.54
C THR A 252 6.69 -17.48 4.02
N ALA A 253 5.47 -17.50 4.56
CA ALA A 253 5.21 -17.39 5.99
C ALA A 253 5.82 -18.57 6.78
N GLU A 254 5.65 -19.79 6.31
CA GLU A 254 6.29 -20.98 6.89
C GLU A 254 7.83 -20.91 6.79
N ALA A 255 8.36 -20.57 5.61
CA ALA A 255 9.79 -20.45 5.38
C ALA A 255 10.45 -19.40 6.28
N ALA A 256 9.76 -18.27 6.55
CA ALA A 256 10.26 -17.18 7.38
C ALA A 256 10.68 -17.66 8.80
N VAL A 257 9.95 -18.61 9.40
CA VAL A 257 10.28 -19.20 10.70
C VAL A 257 11.64 -19.91 10.68
N TYR A 258 11.97 -20.56 9.56
CA TYR A 258 13.24 -21.28 9.41
C TYR A 258 14.39 -20.36 9.01
N ILE A 259 14.11 -19.31 8.23
CA ILE A 259 15.09 -18.34 7.74
C ILE A 259 15.58 -17.43 8.87
N CYS A 260 14.68 -16.90 9.70
CA CYS A 260 15.01 -15.96 10.77
C CYS A 260 16.02 -16.57 11.76
N LYS A 261 17.03 -15.80 12.19
CA LYS A 261 18.00 -16.26 13.20
C LYS A 261 17.36 -16.44 14.58
N LYS A 262 18.06 -17.07 15.51
CA LYS A 262 17.65 -17.11 16.92
C LYS A 262 17.61 -15.71 17.52
N GLY A 263 16.57 -15.41 18.29
CA GLY A 263 16.31 -14.09 18.87
C GLY A 263 15.83 -13.05 17.84
N GLY A 264 15.63 -13.44 16.58
CA GLY A 264 15.25 -12.51 15.51
C GLY A 264 13.74 -12.20 15.44
N THR A 265 13.40 -11.30 14.56
CA THR A 265 12.01 -10.81 14.39
C THR A 265 11.45 -11.17 13.01
N LEU A 266 10.28 -11.78 13.00
CA LEU A 266 9.45 -12.01 11.82
C LEU A 266 8.35 -10.94 11.76
N MET A 267 8.34 -10.13 10.70
CA MET A 267 7.31 -9.14 10.42
C MET A 267 6.39 -9.66 9.30
N GLN A 268 5.17 -10.06 9.66
CA GLN A 268 4.14 -10.48 8.71
C GLN A 268 3.40 -9.24 8.20
N ILE A 269 3.46 -9.00 6.88
CA ILE A 269 2.82 -7.87 6.21
C ILE A 269 1.86 -8.37 5.14
N GLY A 270 2.27 -9.38 4.38
CA GLY A 270 1.47 -9.96 3.31
C GLY A 270 0.19 -10.60 3.84
N ASN A 271 -0.92 -10.41 3.12
CA ASN A 271 -2.20 -11.02 3.46
C ASN A 271 -2.20 -12.48 3.02
N VAL A 272 -2.08 -13.40 3.96
CA VAL A 272 -2.22 -14.84 3.73
C VAL A 272 -3.68 -15.21 3.84
N ILE A 273 -4.29 -15.62 2.72
CA ILE A 273 -5.70 -16.01 2.69
C ILE A 273 -5.83 -17.45 3.23
N GLY A 274 -6.77 -17.65 4.15
CA GLY A 274 -7.03 -18.93 4.82
C GLY A 274 -6.04 -19.24 5.96
N ASP A 275 -6.18 -20.43 6.52
CA ASP A 275 -5.35 -20.89 7.64
C ASP A 275 -3.94 -21.24 7.17
N THR A 276 -2.94 -20.87 7.98
CA THR A 276 -1.53 -21.16 7.75
C THR A 276 -0.91 -21.76 9.01
N SER A 277 -0.22 -22.87 8.83
CA SER A 277 0.50 -23.53 9.93
C SER A 277 1.88 -22.91 10.13
N LEU A 278 2.21 -22.53 11.36
CA LEU A 278 3.56 -22.15 11.74
C LEU A 278 4.12 -23.17 12.73
N ASN A 279 5.39 -23.53 12.60
CA ASN A 279 6.05 -24.43 13.54
C ASN A 279 6.35 -23.69 14.84
N LEU A 280 5.41 -23.73 15.79
CA LEU A 280 5.52 -23.04 17.07
C LEU A 280 6.69 -23.57 17.92
N GLN A 281 6.96 -24.88 17.89
CA GLN A 281 8.12 -25.43 18.59
C GLN A 281 9.43 -24.81 18.08
N ARG A 282 9.56 -24.68 16.73
CA ARG A 282 10.73 -24.04 16.12
C ARG A 282 10.85 -22.57 16.49
N MET A 283 9.72 -21.87 16.60
CA MET A 283 9.70 -20.47 17.05
C MET A 283 10.16 -20.34 18.50
N CYS A 284 9.71 -21.25 19.38
CA CYS A 284 10.17 -21.30 20.77
C CYS A 284 11.67 -21.62 20.88
N ASP A 285 12.17 -22.62 20.13
CA ASP A 285 13.60 -23.01 20.13
C ASP A 285 14.52 -21.88 19.66
N LYS A 286 13.96 -20.95 18.88
CA LYS A 286 14.67 -19.77 18.37
C LYS A 286 14.37 -18.49 19.14
N GLU A 287 13.41 -18.49 20.08
CA GLU A 287 12.91 -17.28 20.76
C GLU A 287 12.52 -16.17 19.77
N LEU A 288 11.75 -16.53 18.73
CA LEU A 288 11.38 -15.57 17.67
C LEU A 288 10.30 -14.60 18.16
N THR A 289 10.47 -13.33 17.80
CA THR A 289 9.38 -12.35 17.90
C THR A 289 8.57 -12.37 16.60
N LEU A 290 7.26 -12.66 16.69
CA LEU A 290 6.32 -12.53 15.58
C LEU A 290 5.54 -11.23 15.72
N MET A 291 5.71 -10.34 14.77
CA MET A 291 4.96 -9.09 14.63
C MET A 291 4.10 -9.12 13.37
N THR A 292 2.94 -8.47 13.44
CA THR A 292 2.05 -8.32 12.28
C THR A 292 1.85 -6.84 11.97
N ASN A 293 1.70 -6.49 10.70
CA ASN A 293 1.38 -5.14 10.28
C ASN A 293 0.00 -5.10 9.62
N PHE A 294 -0.89 -4.25 10.14
CA PHE A 294 -2.20 -4.02 9.54
C PHE A 294 -2.30 -2.55 9.11
N ARG A 295 -2.26 -2.33 7.78
CA ARG A 295 -2.22 -0.98 7.21
C ARG A 295 -1.05 -0.18 7.82
N TYR A 296 -1.29 1.01 8.31
CA TYR A 296 -0.32 1.94 8.89
C TYR A 296 -1.00 2.88 9.87
N ARG A 297 -0.20 3.68 10.55
CA ARG A 297 -0.64 4.82 11.38
C ARG A 297 0.51 5.80 11.59
N ASN A 298 0.21 7.10 11.62
CA ASN A 298 1.15 8.19 11.95
C ASN A 298 2.43 8.23 11.08
N VAL A 299 2.38 7.75 9.82
CA VAL A 299 3.58 7.67 8.96
C VAL A 299 3.47 8.44 7.65
N TYR A 300 2.29 8.97 7.30
CA TYR A 300 2.13 9.76 6.06
C TYR A 300 3.10 10.94 5.97
N PRO A 301 3.22 11.81 7.00
CA PRO A 301 4.19 12.91 6.96
C PRO A 301 5.63 12.43 6.77
N VAL A 302 6.01 11.33 7.43
CA VAL A 302 7.36 10.74 7.30
C VAL A 302 7.61 10.22 5.88
N CYS A 303 6.61 9.60 5.25
CA CYS A 303 6.70 9.13 3.86
C CYS A 303 6.86 10.30 2.89
N ILE A 304 6.05 11.35 3.03
CA ILE A 304 6.11 12.55 2.19
C ILE A 304 7.47 13.23 2.34
N GLU A 305 7.98 13.37 3.57
CA GLU A 305 9.29 13.95 3.84
C GLU A 305 10.42 13.11 3.23
N ALA A 306 10.37 11.79 3.35
CA ALA A 306 11.38 10.90 2.77
C ALA A 306 11.44 11.00 1.23
N ILE A 307 10.28 11.18 0.57
CA ILE A 307 10.20 11.44 -0.87
C ILE A 307 10.77 12.84 -1.17
N SER A 308 10.33 13.87 -0.47
CA SER A 308 10.76 15.26 -0.65
C SER A 308 12.27 15.43 -0.47
N ALA A 309 12.86 14.75 0.52
CA ALA A 309 14.29 14.75 0.77
C ALA A 309 15.10 13.88 -0.21
N GLY A 310 14.46 13.22 -1.19
CA GLY A 310 15.10 12.33 -2.15
C GLY A 310 15.67 11.03 -1.56
N ARG A 311 15.24 10.67 -0.35
CA ARG A 311 15.63 9.41 0.30
C ARG A 311 14.92 8.21 -0.30
N ILE A 312 13.70 8.42 -0.79
CA ILE A 312 12.85 7.41 -1.41
C ILE A 312 12.35 7.94 -2.76
N ASN A 313 12.50 7.15 -3.82
CA ASN A 313 11.95 7.43 -5.15
C ASN A 313 10.87 6.40 -5.48
N VAL A 314 9.64 6.67 -5.07
CA VAL A 314 8.50 5.77 -5.30
C VAL A 314 8.16 5.54 -6.77
N LYS A 315 8.57 6.45 -7.69
CA LYS A 315 8.34 6.26 -9.13
C LYS A 315 9.02 5.01 -9.68
N GLN A 316 10.08 4.51 -9.03
CA GLN A 316 10.79 3.31 -9.48
C GLN A 316 9.91 2.04 -9.44
N ILE A 317 8.83 2.00 -8.63
CA ILE A 317 7.93 0.85 -8.62
C ILE A 317 6.82 0.92 -9.69
N ILE A 318 6.61 2.06 -10.34
CA ILE A 318 5.58 2.20 -11.37
C ILE A 318 5.98 1.38 -12.60
N SER A 319 5.11 0.45 -12.99
CA SER A 319 5.29 -0.32 -14.22
C SER A 319 4.62 0.37 -15.41
N LYS A 320 3.43 0.94 -15.19
CA LYS A 320 2.68 1.61 -16.25
C LYS A 320 1.65 2.59 -15.67
N ILE A 321 1.50 3.73 -16.35
CA ILE A 321 0.44 4.70 -16.10
C ILE A 321 -0.61 4.52 -17.20
N TYR A 322 -1.87 4.40 -16.80
CA TYR A 322 -3.00 4.21 -17.70
C TYR A 322 -3.88 5.47 -17.72
N PRO A 323 -4.43 5.85 -18.87
CA PRO A 323 -5.56 6.78 -18.93
C PRO A 323 -6.72 6.28 -18.06
N PHE A 324 -7.51 7.18 -17.50
CA PHE A 324 -8.64 6.78 -16.64
C PHE A 324 -9.65 5.89 -17.37
N ASP A 325 -9.89 6.12 -18.65
CA ASP A 325 -10.80 5.31 -19.46
C ASP A 325 -10.32 3.86 -19.67
N ASP A 326 -9.02 3.61 -19.48
CA ASP A 326 -8.41 2.30 -19.58
C ASP A 326 -8.35 1.54 -18.22
N THR A 327 -9.17 1.95 -17.22
CA THR A 327 -9.16 1.35 -15.87
C THR A 327 -9.31 -0.16 -15.93
N MET A 328 -10.27 -0.72 -16.68
CA MET A 328 -10.45 -2.16 -16.80
C MET A 328 -9.19 -2.85 -17.33
N GLN A 329 -8.53 -2.28 -18.36
CA GLN A 329 -7.28 -2.82 -18.90
C GLN A 329 -6.15 -2.83 -17.85
N ALA A 330 -6.08 -1.81 -16.98
CA ALA A 330 -5.10 -1.76 -15.90
C ALA A 330 -5.28 -2.93 -14.92
N PHE A 331 -6.52 -3.27 -14.56
CA PHE A 331 -6.82 -4.43 -13.72
C PHE A 331 -6.49 -5.76 -14.38
N GLU A 332 -6.86 -5.93 -15.67
CA GLU A 332 -6.54 -7.13 -16.42
C GLU A 332 -5.02 -7.32 -16.59
N ASP A 333 -4.27 -6.25 -16.83
CA ASP A 333 -2.81 -6.30 -16.90
C ASP A 333 -2.20 -6.68 -15.53
N CYS A 334 -2.75 -6.21 -14.41
CA CYS A 334 -2.32 -6.62 -13.06
C CYS A 334 -2.54 -8.12 -12.80
N ILE A 335 -3.58 -8.72 -13.39
CA ILE A 335 -3.88 -10.16 -13.25
C ILE A 335 -2.99 -10.99 -14.17
N ASN A 336 -2.92 -10.61 -15.45
CA ASN A 336 -2.33 -11.44 -16.49
C ASN A 336 -0.81 -11.27 -16.61
N ASN A 337 -0.27 -10.12 -16.21
CA ASN A 337 1.15 -9.76 -16.36
C ASN A 337 1.89 -9.70 -15.01
N LYS A 338 1.54 -10.56 -14.05
CA LYS A 338 2.13 -10.58 -12.68
C LYS A 338 3.66 -10.61 -12.65
N GLN A 339 4.29 -11.12 -13.70
CA GLN A 339 5.75 -11.19 -13.79
C GLN A 339 6.40 -9.82 -13.98
N SER A 340 5.76 -8.94 -14.79
CA SER A 340 6.29 -7.62 -15.17
C SER A 340 5.55 -6.45 -14.54
N MET A 341 4.34 -6.68 -14.02
CA MET A 341 3.52 -5.64 -13.40
C MET A 341 3.79 -5.61 -11.88
N VAL A 342 4.35 -4.49 -11.41
CA VAL A 342 4.55 -4.21 -9.98
C VAL A 342 3.47 -3.26 -9.48
N LYS A 343 3.34 -2.09 -10.13
CA LYS A 343 2.34 -1.07 -9.80
C LYS A 343 1.78 -0.45 -11.08
N ALA A 344 0.48 -0.56 -11.23
CA ALA A 344 -0.30 0.23 -12.18
C ALA A 344 -0.82 1.49 -11.49
N VAL A 345 -0.84 2.61 -12.21
CA VAL A 345 -1.38 3.89 -11.75
C VAL A 345 -2.34 4.41 -12.80
N LEU A 346 -3.51 4.89 -12.38
CA LEU A 346 -4.47 5.57 -13.23
C LEU A 346 -4.20 7.08 -13.18
N LYS A 347 -4.13 7.73 -14.35
CA LYS A 347 -4.20 9.19 -14.46
C LYS A 347 -5.66 9.55 -14.67
N ILE A 348 -6.30 10.09 -13.61
CA ILE A 348 -7.74 10.36 -13.58
C ILE A 348 -8.04 11.74 -14.15
N ALA A 349 -7.27 12.74 -13.78
CA ALA A 349 -7.40 14.08 -14.32
C ALA A 349 -6.04 14.66 -14.72
N GLU A 350 -6.06 15.69 -15.55
CA GLU A 350 -4.86 16.49 -15.85
C GLU A 350 -4.43 17.30 -14.62
N ASP A 351 -3.12 17.47 -14.46
CA ASP A 351 -2.48 18.23 -13.40
C ASP A 351 -2.89 19.71 -13.45
#